data_eaf5e531e4c42ae2799d4e2ae889be8b
#
_entry.id   eaf5e531e4c42ae2799d4e2ae889be8b
#
_cell.length_a   1.000
_cell.length_b   1.000
_cell.length_c   1.000
_cell.angle_alpha   90.00
_cell.angle_beta   90.00
_cell.angle_gamma   90.00
#
_symmetry.space_group_name_H-M   'P 1'
#
loop_
_entity.id
_entity.type
_entity.pdbx_description
1 polymer ?
#
loop_
_entity_poly.entity_id
_entity_poly.type
_entity_poly.pdbx_seq_one_letter_code
_entity_poly.pdbx_strand_id
1 'polypeptide(L)'
;MPDVQEAARRVLILEDDYGLRTSLRLFLEQEGYAVGEADDAEVALELDAERPFDVMLVDLMLGGIDGFTFIRSVRPRTTAPIIVISARDGAKDVVAALEAGADDYVRKPFDVAEVRARIKAALRRPDYPLVPSSGGYPPAGGIVLDSTDGPLVFDPAGATLRRGAEDLHLTSTEFKLLLALATSPGRVMTRENLVSQMWPEGHHGDVRVVDVHVSRLRTKVDADPAARGVISTVRGLGYRLDPR
;
A
#
# COMPACT_ATOMS: atom_id res chain seq x y z
N MET A 1 -21.79 -22.76 18.23
CA MET A 1 -20.61 -22.44 17.41
C MET A 1 -19.77 -21.52 18.26
N PRO A 2 -18.52 -21.85 18.65
CA PRO A 2 -17.69 -20.88 19.32
C PRO A 2 -17.35 -19.77 18.32
N ASP A 3 -17.56 -18.54 18.75
CA ASP A 3 -17.10 -17.31 18.07
C ASP A 3 -15.60 -17.47 17.82
N VAL A 4 -15.22 -17.55 16.55
CA VAL A 4 -13.82 -17.40 16.16
C VAL A 4 -13.53 -15.93 16.36
N GLN A 5 -13.06 -15.58 17.55
CA GLN A 5 -12.58 -14.24 17.88
C GLN A 5 -11.45 -13.95 16.89
N GLU A 6 -11.74 -13.15 15.86
CA GLU A 6 -10.76 -12.74 14.87
C GLU A 6 -9.62 -12.09 15.64
N ALA A 7 -8.42 -12.63 15.49
CA ALA A 7 -7.26 -12.13 16.24
C ALA A 7 -7.09 -10.62 15.96
N ALA A 8 -6.95 -9.83 17.02
CA ALA A 8 -6.80 -8.39 16.90
C ALA A 8 -5.65 -8.05 15.93
N ARG A 9 -5.93 -7.17 14.95
CA ARG A 9 -4.93 -6.67 14.01
C ARG A 9 -3.81 -5.97 14.74
N ARG A 10 -2.57 -6.23 14.36
CA ARG A 10 -1.38 -5.69 14.99
C ARG A 10 -0.89 -4.43 14.30
N VAL A 11 -0.68 -3.36 15.07
CA VAL A 11 -0.14 -2.08 14.60
C VAL A 11 1.21 -1.85 15.27
N LEU A 12 2.24 -1.56 14.47
CA LEU A 12 3.50 -1.02 14.99
C LEU A 12 3.44 0.51 15.01
N ILE A 13 3.88 1.12 16.10
CA ILE A 13 4.14 2.56 16.18
C ILE A 13 5.64 2.75 16.39
N LEU A 14 6.31 3.37 15.42
CA LEU A 14 7.71 3.80 15.50
C LEU A 14 7.76 5.33 15.57
N GLU A 15 7.96 5.86 16.77
CA GLU A 15 7.88 7.28 17.10
C GLU A 15 8.75 7.55 18.34
N ASP A 16 9.68 8.50 18.30
CA ASP A 16 10.56 8.82 19.42
C ASP A 16 9.91 9.71 20.47
N ASP A 17 8.94 10.57 20.10
CA ASP A 17 8.16 11.35 21.06
C ASP A 17 7.27 10.45 21.91
N TYR A 18 7.60 10.34 23.20
CA TYR A 18 6.89 9.50 24.16
C TYR A 18 5.39 9.89 24.29
N GLY A 19 5.10 11.20 24.29
CA GLY A 19 3.72 11.69 24.48
C GLY A 19 2.84 11.33 23.29
N LEU A 20 3.34 11.55 22.07
CA LEU A 20 2.65 11.20 20.84
C LEU A 20 2.49 9.68 20.69
N ARG A 21 3.56 8.92 20.93
CA ARG A 21 3.54 7.45 20.88
C ARG A 21 2.51 6.87 21.83
N THR A 22 2.50 7.32 23.10
CA THR A 22 1.52 6.88 24.09
C THR A 22 0.09 7.26 23.71
N SER A 23 -0.13 8.47 23.19
CA SER A 23 -1.46 8.93 22.76
C SER A 23 -2.00 8.08 21.60
N LEU A 24 -1.16 7.80 20.60
CA LEU A 24 -1.53 6.92 19.49
C LEU A 24 -1.81 5.50 19.95
N ARG A 25 -1.00 4.95 20.84
CA ARG A 25 -1.23 3.61 21.40
C ARG A 25 -2.59 3.51 22.08
N LEU A 26 -2.87 4.39 23.04
CA LEU A 26 -4.14 4.37 23.78
C LEU A 26 -5.35 4.48 22.84
N PHE A 27 -5.25 5.34 21.85
CA PHE A 27 -6.31 5.50 20.85
C PHE A 27 -6.51 4.23 20.02
N LEU A 28 -5.43 3.61 19.52
CA LEU A 28 -5.53 2.42 18.69
C LEU A 28 -5.96 1.18 19.49
N GLU A 29 -5.55 1.05 20.73
CA GLU A 29 -6.05 0.00 21.64
C GLU A 29 -7.56 0.12 21.90
N GLN A 30 -8.08 1.36 22.03
CA GLN A 30 -9.53 1.61 22.14
C GLN A 30 -10.28 1.23 20.87
N GLU A 31 -9.64 1.34 19.69
CA GLU A 31 -10.18 0.88 18.40
C GLU A 31 -10.06 -0.64 18.19
N GLY A 32 -9.49 -1.38 19.16
CA GLY A 32 -9.39 -2.85 19.14
C GLY A 32 -8.14 -3.40 18.46
N TYR A 33 -7.12 -2.57 18.21
CA TYR A 33 -5.84 -3.03 17.68
C TYR A 33 -4.91 -3.54 18.80
N ALA A 34 -4.07 -4.52 18.47
CA ALA A 34 -2.94 -4.88 19.31
C ALA A 34 -1.72 -4.03 18.89
N VAL A 35 -1.21 -3.21 19.82
CA VAL A 35 -0.17 -2.23 19.48
C VAL A 35 1.20 -2.69 19.97
N GLY A 36 2.21 -2.62 19.08
CA GLY A 36 3.63 -2.67 19.42
C GLY A 36 4.21 -1.26 19.35
N GLU A 37 5.02 -0.89 20.33
CA GLU A 37 5.67 0.42 20.42
C GLU A 37 7.17 0.29 20.27
N ALA A 38 7.76 1.18 19.49
CA ALA A 38 9.21 1.36 19.40
C ALA A 38 9.54 2.85 19.38
N ASP A 39 10.60 3.25 20.06
CA ASP A 39 11.13 4.61 20.03
C ASP A 39 12.36 4.73 19.12
N ASP A 40 12.86 3.61 18.64
CA ASP A 40 13.90 3.56 17.63
C ASP A 40 13.64 2.44 16.59
N ALA A 41 14.38 2.50 15.49
CA ALA A 41 14.23 1.57 14.37
C ALA A 41 14.75 0.16 14.68
N GLU A 42 15.71 0.00 15.57
CA GLU A 42 16.30 -1.30 15.93
C GLU A 42 15.27 -2.13 16.70
N VAL A 43 14.66 -1.52 17.73
CA VAL A 43 13.54 -2.12 18.49
C VAL A 43 12.37 -2.47 17.56
N ALA A 44 12.02 -1.57 16.64
CA ALA A 44 10.95 -1.83 15.68
C ALA A 44 11.23 -3.04 14.78
N LEU A 45 12.47 -3.21 14.33
CA LEU A 45 12.89 -4.35 13.51
C LEU A 45 12.87 -5.66 14.30
N GLU A 46 13.27 -5.64 15.57
CA GLU A 46 13.22 -6.81 16.47
C GLU A 46 11.77 -7.25 16.70
N LEU A 47 10.88 -6.31 17.04
CA LEU A 47 9.45 -6.59 17.25
C LEU A 47 8.77 -7.18 16.01
N ASP A 48 9.10 -6.66 14.81
CA ASP A 48 8.55 -7.19 13.56
C ASP A 48 9.09 -8.57 13.22
N ALA A 49 10.38 -8.83 13.54
CA ALA A 49 11.01 -10.13 13.33
C ALA A 49 10.44 -11.22 14.26
N GLU A 50 10.11 -10.87 15.51
CA GLU A 50 9.47 -11.79 16.46
C GLU A 50 8.06 -12.16 16.02
N ARG A 51 7.28 -11.16 15.63
CA ARG A 51 5.91 -11.35 15.15
C ARG A 51 5.49 -10.20 14.21
N PRO A 52 5.27 -10.49 12.93
CA PRO A 52 4.91 -9.49 11.93
C PRO A 52 3.69 -8.64 12.29
N PHE A 53 3.70 -7.37 11.85
CA PHE A 53 2.60 -6.44 12.03
C PHE A 53 1.70 -6.40 10.77
N ASP A 54 0.41 -6.09 10.97
CA ASP A 54 -0.56 -5.91 9.89
C ASP A 54 -0.46 -4.52 9.25
N VAL A 55 0.03 -3.53 10.00
CA VAL A 55 0.27 -2.15 9.54
C VAL A 55 1.33 -1.48 10.42
N MET A 56 2.10 -0.56 9.85
CA MET A 56 3.15 0.18 10.54
C MET A 56 2.92 1.69 10.40
N LEU A 57 2.98 2.40 11.53
CA LEU A 57 3.03 3.86 11.61
C LEU A 57 4.46 4.27 11.89
N VAL A 58 5.08 5.08 11.05
CA VAL A 58 6.52 5.36 11.09
C VAL A 58 6.79 6.84 11.03
N ASP A 59 7.41 7.42 12.07
CA ASP A 59 8.03 8.74 11.93
C ASP A 59 9.35 8.62 11.14
N LEU A 60 9.60 9.63 10.33
CA LEU A 60 10.87 9.78 9.61
C LEU A 60 11.95 10.43 10.47
N MET A 61 11.55 11.20 11.49
CA MET A 61 12.46 12.01 12.31
C MET A 61 12.71 11.32 13.65
N LEU A 62 13.52 10.27 13.64
CA LEU A 62 13.93 9.53 14.82
C LEU A 62 15.31 9.95 15.28
N GLY A 63 15.58 9.85 16.58
CA GLY A 63 16.86 10.25 17.17
C GLY A 63 18.07 9.35 16.86
N GLY A 64 17.88 8.23 16.16
CA GLY A 64 18.90 7.25 15.80
C GLY A 64 18.91 6.93 14.30
N ILE A 65 18.68 5.66 13.94
CA ILE A 65 18.44 5.25 12.55
C ILE A 65 17.16 5.92 12.07
N ASP A 66 17.24 6.68 10.97
CA ASP A 66 16.08 7.41 10.45
C ASP A 66 14.98 6.48 9.92
N GLY A 67 13.73 6.98 9.90
CA GLY A 67 12.58 6.22 9.45
C GLY A 67 12.68 5.77 7.99
N PHE A 68 13.39 6.49 7.13
CA PHE A 68 13.65 6.07 5.75
C PHE A 68 14.47 4.77 5.69
N THR A 69 15.49 4.67 6.54
CA THR A 69 16.34 3.48 6.62
C THR A 69 15.55 2.30 7.17
N PHE A 70 14.71 2.51 8.19
CA PHE A 70 13.78 1.48 8.67
C PHE A 70 12.86 0.98 7.53
N ILE A 71 12.18 1.89 6.81
CA ILE A 71 11.27 1.53 5.72
C ILE A 71 11.99 0.70 4.65
N ARG A 72 13.18 1.12 4.22
CA ARG A 72 13.98 0.37 3.23
C ARG A 72 14.38 -1.02 3.72
N SER A 73 14.65 -1.16 5.00
CA SER A 73 15.08 -2.43 5.61
C SER A 73 13.93 -3.42 5.75
N VAL A 74 12.73 -2.93 6.07
CA VAL A 74 11.57 -3.81 6.32
C VAL A 74 10.81 -4.14 5.03
N ARG A 75 10.71 -3.21 4.07
CA ARG A 75 9.91 -3.38 2.86
C ARG A 75 10.21 -4.64 2.02
N PRO A 76 11.47 -5.10 1.84
CA PRO A 76 11.73 -6.34 1.13
C PRO A 76 11.14 -7.60 1.78
N ARG A 77 10.78 -7.53 3.07
CA ARG A 77 10.32 -8.66 3.89
C ARG A 77 8.84 -8.63 4.21
N THR A 78 8.15 -7.51 3.92
CA THR A 78 6.74 -7.35 4.26
C THR A 78 5.93 -6.70 3.15
N THR A 79 4.66 -7.09 3.03
CA THR A 79 3.64 -6.40 2.25
C THR A 79 2.69 -5.58 3.14
N ALA A 80 2.89 -5.60 4.46
CA ALA A 80 2.11 -4.78 5.38
C ALA A 80 2.17 -3.30 4.99
N PRO A 81 1.05 -2.57 5.03
CA PRO A 81 1.04 -1.14 4.77
C PRO A 81 1.95 -0.38 5.74
N ILE A 82 2.75 0.53 5.20
CA ILE A 82 3.58 1.47 5.95
C ILE A 82 3.02 2.87 5.75
N ILE A 83 2.51 3.47 6.81
CA ILE A 83 1.99 4.82 6.82
C ILE A 83 3.01 5.71 7.53
N VAL A 84 3.59 6.64 6.82
CA VAL A 84 4.50 7.63 7.41
C VAL A 84 3.71 8.70 8.13
N ILE A 85 4.17 9.08 9.33
CA ILE A 85 3.62 10.20 10.11
C ILE A 85 4.78 11.14 10.44
N SER A 86 4.89 12.30 9.80
CA SER A 86 6.06 13.16 9.97
C SER A 86 5.75 14.64 9.87
N ALA A 87 6.59 15.47 10.52
CA ALA A 87 6.55 16.93 10.41
C ALA A 87 7.18 17.45 9.11
N ARG A 88 7.86 16.59 8.34
CA ARG A 88 8.35 16.94 7.01
C ARG A 88 7.17 17.04 6.05
N ASP A 89 6.89 18.22 5.51
CA ASP A 89 5.71 18.50 4.68
C ASP A 89 6.03 18.81 3.22
N GLY A 90 7.30 18.82 2.87
CA GLY A 90 7.77 19.06 1.51
C GLY A 90 7.33 17.95 0.54
N ALA A 91 6.87 18.34 -0.67
CA ALA A 91 6.51 17.36 -1.70
C ALA A 91 7.65 16.37 -2.01
N LYS A 92 8.91 16.80 -1.88
CA LYS A 92 10.09 15.94 -2.06
C LYS A 92 10.21 14.89 -0.94
N ASP A 93 9.88 15.26 0.31
CA ASP A 93 9.95 14.32 1.44
C ASP A 93 8.87 13.26 1.32
N VAL A 94 7.66 13.64 0.91
CA VAL A 94 6.56 12.70 0.64
C VAL A 94 6.96 11.71 -0.46
N VAL A 95 7.48 12.21 -1.60
CA VAL A 95 7.93 11.36 -2.70
C VAL A 95 9.04 10.42 -2.23
N ALA A 96 10.05 10.94 -1.51
CA ALA A 96 11.16 10.13 -1.00
C ALA A 96 10.68 9.03 -0.03
N ALA A 97 9.71 9.31 0.83
CA ALA A 97 9.13 8.31 1.73
C ALA A 97 8.40 7.20 0.96
N LEU A 98 7.62 7.59 -0.03
CA LEU A 98 6.94 6.63 -0.92
C LEU A 98 7.98 5.82 -1.72
N GLU A 99 9.00 6.44 -2.31
CA GLU A 99 10.08 5.74 -3.02
C GLU A 99 10.86 4.78 -2.10
N ALA A 100 11.03 5.12 -0.82
CA ALA A 100 11.65 4.23 0.16
C ALA A 100 10.81 2.98 0.44
N GLY A 101 9.50 3.02 0.19
CA GLY A 101 8.60 1.87 0.40
C GLY A 101 7.34 2.15 1.20
N ALA A 102 7.08 3.38 1.64
CA ALA A 102 5.83 3.74 2.30
C ALA A 102 4.64 3.62 1.33
N ASP A 103 3.45 3.35 1.89
CA ASP A 103 2.20 3.23 1.14
C ASP A 103 1.35 4.49 1.24
N ASP A 104 1.49 5.25 2.32
CA ASP A 104 0.76 6.49 2.56
C ASP A 104 1.56 7.44 3.46
N TYR A 105 1.09 8.69 3.56
CA TYR A 105 1.77 9.75 4.29
C TYR A 105 0.78 10.65 5.02
N VAL A 106 1.01 10.88 6.31
CA VAL A 106 0.26 11.80 7.18
C VAL A 106 1.21 12.88 7.68
N ARG A 107 0.80 14.13 7.57
CA ARG A 107 1.59 15.28 8.05
C ARG A 107 1.27 15.60 9.50
N LYS A 108 2.30 15.87 10.29
CA LYS A 108 2.13 16.47 11.62
C LYS A 108 1.95 18.00 11.48
N PRO A 109 1.02 18.64 12.21
CA PRO A 109 0.03 18.04 13.14
C PRO A 109 -1.13 17.37 12.38
N PHE A 110 -1.68 16.30 12.94
CA PHE A 110 -2.78 15.53 12.38
C PHE A 110 -3.90 15.32 13.40
N ASP A 111 -5.08 14.99 12.91
CA ASP A 111 -6.17 14.46 13.73
C ASP A 111 -6.02 12.92 13.83
N VAL A 112 -6.19 12.37 15.03
CA VAL A 112 -6.16 10.90 15.22
C VAL A 112 -7.22 10.18 14.39
N ALA A 113 -8.33 10.85 14.06
CA ALA A 113 -9.36 10.34 13.16
C ALA A 113 -8.81 10.15 11.72
N GLU A 114 -7.87 11.01 11.26
CA GLU A 114 -7.20 10.83 9.98
C GLU A 114 -6.32 9.57 10.00
N VAL A 115 -5.50 9.39 11.03
CA VAL A 115 -4.67 8.19 11.17
C VAL A 115 -5.53 6.93 11.17
N ARG A 116 -6.63 6.92 11.92
CA ARG A 116 -7.60 5.82 11.94
C ARG A 116 -8.16 5.53 10.54
N ALA A 117 -8.58 6.55 9.82
CA ALA A 117 -9.14 6.40 8.48
C ALA A 117 -8.11 5.78 7.52
N ARG A 118 -6.83 6.22 7.60
CA ARG A 118 -5.72 5.68 6.81
C ARG A 118 -5.43 4.23 7.14
N ILE A 119 -5.37 3.86 8.43
CA ILE A 119 -5.19 2.48 8.85
C ILE A 119 -6.33 1.60 8.32
N LYS A 120 -7.59 2.03 8.51
CA LYS A 120 -8.75 1.28 8.01
C LYS A 120 -8.71 1.14 6.49
N ALA A 121 -8.36 2.20 5.77
CA ALA A 121 -8.22 2.17 4.32
C ALA A 121 -7.09 1.22 3.88
N ALA A 122 -5.94 1.24 4.57
CA ALA A 122 -4.80 0.40 4.26
C ALA A 122 -5.07 -1.09 4.53
N LEU A 123 -5.75 -1.40 5.64
CA LEU A 123 -6.09 -2.77 6.04
C LEU A 123 -7.32 -3.33 5.31
N ARG A 124 -8.14 -2.46 4.71
CA ARG A 124 -9.29 -2.91 3.95
C ARG A 124 -8.83 -3.70 2.72
N ARG A 125 -9.07 -5.01 2.74
CA ARG A 125 -9.05 -5.77 1.49
C ARG A 125 -10.11 -5.14 0.59
N PRO A 126 -9.82 -4.86 -0.67
CA PRO A 126 -10.86 -4.45 -1.59
C PRO A 126 -11.91 -5.56 -1.57
N ASP A 127 -13.09 -5.28 -0.99
CA ASP A 127 -14.26 -6.08 -1.26
C ASP A 127 -14.48 -5.93 -2.76
N TYR A 128 -14.03 -6.92 -3.51
CA TYR A 128 -14.42 -7.02 -4.90
C TYR A 128 -15.91 -7.32 -4.85
N PRO A 129 -16.79 -6.35 -5.17
CA PRO A 129 -18.19 -6.68 -5.24
C PRO A 129 -18.29 -7.72 -6.32
N LEU A 130 -18.82 -8.88 -5.99
CA LEU A 130 -19.34 -9.86 -6.93
C LEU A 130 -20.57 -9.23 -7.62
N VAL A 131 -20.43 -8.01 -8.15
CA VAL A 131 -21.46 -7.37 -8.94
C VAL A 131 -21.26 -7.84 -10.36
N PRO A 132 -22.23 -8.53 -10.96
CA PRO A 132 -22.20 -8.79 -12.37
C PRO A 132 -22.41 -7.44 -13.10
N SER A 133 -21.34 -6.71 -13.33
CA SER A 133 -21.36 -5.71 -14.37
C SER A 133 -21.50 -6.45 -15.70
N SER A 134 -22.37 -5.99 -16.56
CA SER A 134 -22.71 -6.49 -17.89
C SER A 134 -21.55 -6.42 -18.91
N GLY A 135 -20.33 -6.60 -18.47
CA GLY A 135 -19.09 -6.76 -19.21
C GLY A 135 -18.32 -7.87 -18.54
N GLY A 136 -18.32 -9.05 -19.15
CA GLY A 136 -17.78 -10.32 -18.73
C GLY A 136 -16.78 -10.33 -17.59
N TYR A 137 -17.12 -11.02 -16.54
CA TYR A 137 -16.20 -11.47 -15.47
C TYR A 137 -15.00 -12.17 -16.11
N PRO A 138 -13.76 -11.94 -15.60
CA PRO A 138 -12.70 -12.85 -15.94
C PRO A 138 -13.12 -14.25 -15.50
N PRO A 139 -12.88 -15.27 -16.35
CA PRO A 139 -13.20 -16.65 -16.02
C PRO A 139 -12.51 -17.05 -14.72
N ALA A 140 -13.03 -18.07 -14.04
CA ALA A 140 -12.33 -18.70 -12.93
C ALA A 140 -10.87 -18.99 -13.36
N GLY A 141 -9.91 -18.17 -12.91
CA GLY A 141 -8.51 -18.24 -13.37
C GLY A 141 -7.77 -16.90 -13.46
N GLY A 142 -8.46 -15.76 -13.25
CA GLY A 142 -7.84 -14.44 -13.23
C GLY A 142 -7.75 -13.74 -14.59
N ILE A 143 -7.26 -12.50 -14.57
CA ILE A 143 -7.05 -11.64 -15.75
C ILE A 143 -5.62 -11.84 -16.24
N VAL A 144 -5.45 -12.30 -17.49
CA VAL A 144 -4.13 -12.38 -18.12
C VAL A 144 -3.72 -10.96 -18.53
N LEU A 145 -2.66 -10.46 -17.92
CA LEU A 145 -2.11 -9.12 -18.19
C LEU A 145 -1.00 -9.17 -19.24
N ASP A 146 -0.26 -10.28 -19.27
CA ASP A 146 0.83 -10.52 -20.22
C ASP A 146 0.88 -12.02 -20.50
N SER A 147 0.83 -12.39 -21.78
CA SER A 147 0.93 -13.80 -22.21
C SER A 147 2.34 -14.17 -22.70
N THR A 148 3.28 -13.22 -22.73
CA THR A 148 4.65 -13.46 -23.14
C THR A 148 5.47 -13.99 -21.97
N ASP A 149 6.40 -14.87 -22.23
CA ASP A 149 7.49 -15.32 -21.32
C ASP A 149 7.07 -15.67 -19.87
N GLY A 150 6.07 -16.53 -19.74
CA GLY A 150 5.40 -16.87 -18.48
C GLY A 150 4.21 -15.93 -18.22
N PRO A 151 2.97 -16.43 -18.29
CA PRO A 151 1.78 -15.57 -18.25
C PRO A 151 1.73 -14.81 -16.92
N LEU A 152 1.56 -13.48 -16.99
CA LEU A 152 1.26 -12.63 -15.84
C LEU A 152 -0.25 -12.65 -15.62
N VAL A 153 -0.69 -13.27 -14.53
CA VAL A 153 -2.12 -13.44 -14.21
C VAL A 153 -2.43 -12.72 -12.90
N PHE A 154 -3.39 -11.82 -12.97
CA PHE A 154 -3.95 -11.12 -11.82
C PHE A 154 -5.30 -11.71 -11.44
N ASP A 155 -5.41 -12.27 -10.25
CA ASP A 155 -6.66 -12.74 -9.67
C ASP A 155 -7.14 -11.78 -8.58
N PRO A 156 -8.09 -10.88 -8.88
CA PRO A 156 -8.63 -9.96 -7.90
C PRO A 156 -9.35 -10.66 -6.74
N ALA A 157 -10.03 -11.78 -7.01
CA ALA A 157 -10.81 -12.48 -5.99
C ALA A 157 -9.90 -13.22 -4.99
N GLY A 158 -8.83 -13.84 -5.49
CA GLY A 158 -7.80 -14.46 -4.67
C GLY A 158 -6.78 -13.49 -4.11
N ALA A 159 -6.85 -12.20 -4.51
CA ALA A 159 -5.86 -11.15 -4.19
C ALA A 159 -4.43 -11.57 -4.55
N THR A 160 -4.24 -12.25 -5.69
CA THR A 160 -2.93 -12.76 -6.13
C THR A 160 -2.52 -12.17 -7.48
N LEU A 161 -1.23 -12.01 -7.64
CA LEU A 161 -0.57 -11.72 -8.91
C LEU A 161 0.52 -12.76 -9.12
N ARG A 162 0.52 -13.44 -10.26
CA ARG A 162 1.46 -14.51 -10.55
C ARG A 162 2.09 -14.34 -11.92
N ARG A 163 3.38 -14.65 -12.02
CA ARG A 163 4.08 -14.81 -13.31
C ARG A 163 4.51 -16.26 -13.47
N GLY A 164 3.83 -17.00 -14.34
CA GLY A 164 4.02 -18.46 -14.43
C GLY A 164 3.73 -19.15 -13.11
N ALA A 165 4.75 -19.74 -12.47
CA ALA A 165 4.67 -20.40 -11.16
C ALA A 165 5.03 -19.49 -9.98
N GLU A 166 5.54 -18.28 -10.23
CA GLU A 166 6.00 -17.34 -9.21
C GLU A 166 4.88 -16.43 -8.72
N ASP A 167 4.69 -16.35 -7.39
CA ASP A 167 3.80 -15.40 -6.77
C ASP A 167 4.49 -14.04 -6.59
N LEU A 168 3.91 -12.98 -7.18
CA LEU A 168 4.39 -11.61 -7.06
C LEU A 168 3.62 -10.89 -5.94
N HIS A 169 4.28 -10.66 -4.83
CA HIS A 169 3.65 -10.04 -3.67
C HIS A 169 3.40 -8.55 -3.89
N LEU A 170 2.12 -8.14 -3.87
CA LEU A 170 1.71 -6.75 -3.92
C LEU A 170 1.42 -6.21 -2.52
N THR A 171 1.80 -4.96 -2.26
CA THR A 171 1.25 -4.23 -1.12
C THR A 171 -0.23 -3.93 -1.34
N SER A 172 -0.96 -3.59 -0.27
CA SER A 172 -2.39 -3.23 -0.39
C SER A 172 -2.61 -2.09 -1.39
N THR A 173 -1.70 -1.10 -1.41
CA THR A 173 -1.78 0.06 -2.31
C THR A 173 -1.49 -0.32 -3.77
N GLU A 174 -0.48 -1.15 -4.01
CA GLU A 174 -0.18 -1.67 -5.35
C GLU A 174 -1.32 -2.55 -5.89
N PHE A 175 -1.92 -3.38 -5.02
CA PHE A 175 -3.08 -4.19 -5.38
C PHE A 175 -4.27 -3.31 -5.80
N LYS A 176 -4.60 -2.28 -5.00
CA LYS A 176 -5.69 -1.34 -5.34
C LYS A 176 -5.44 -0.61 -6.64
N LEU A 177 -4.20 -0.18 -6.88
CA LEU A 177 -3.80 0.47 -8.13
C LEU A 177 -3.98 -0.47 -9.33
N LEU A 178 -3.47 -1.71 -9.23
CA LEU A 178 -3.62 -2.71 -10.29
C LEU A 178 -5.08 -3.05 -10.54
N LEU A 179 -5.87 -3.22 -9.48
CA LEU A 179 -7.31 -3.46 -9.56
C LEU A 179 -8.02 -2.32 -10.28
N ALA A 180 -7.74 -1.07 -9.88
CA ALA A 180 -8.33 0.11 -10.51
C ALA A 180 -8.05 0.14 -12.03
N LEU A 181 -6.82 -0.13 -12.42
CA LEU A 181 -6.44 -0.19 -13.83
C LEU A 181 -7.08 -1.39 -14.56
N ALA A 182 -7.17 -2.55 -13.90
CA ALA A 182 -7.70 -3.78 -14.47
C ALA A 182 -9.23 -3.79 -14.63
N THR A 183 -9.95 -2.92 -13.93
CA THR A 183 -11.40 -2.74 -14.14
C THR A 183 -11.75 -2.04 -15.45
N SER A 184 -10.80 -1.37 -16.10
CA SER A 184 -11.00 -0.63 -17.36
C SER A 184 -9.82 -0.79 -18.32
N PRO A 185 -9.50 -2.03 -18.77
CA PRO A 185 -8.38 -2.27 -19.68
C PRO A 185 -8.51 -1.43 -20.96
N GLY A 186 -7.41 -0.92 -21.47
CA GLY A 186 -7.37 -0.08 -22.66
C GLY A 186 -7.90 1.34 -22.47
N ARG A 187 -8.49 1.68 -21.33
CA ARG A 187 -8.96 3.03 -21.02
C ARG A 187 -7.96 3.80 -20.16
N VAL A 188 -7.88 5.11 -20.41
CA VAL A 188 -7.02 6.00 -19.59
C VAL A 188 -7.74 6.32 -18.30
N MET A 189 -7.04 6.07 -17.18
CA MET A 189 -7.46 6.53 -15.86
C MET A 189 -6.62 7.75 -15.47
N THR A 190 -7.29 8.84 -15.10
CA THR A 190 -6.60 10.05 -14.64
C THR A 190 -5.99 9.82 -13.28
N ARG A 191 -5.00 10.64 -12.90
CA ARG A 191 -4.38 10.56 -11.57
C ARG A 191 -5.38 10.78 -10.45
N GLU A 192 -6.30 11.72 -10.65
CA GLU A 192 -7.38 12.03 -9.69
C GLU A 192 -8.30 10.83 -9.49
N ASN A 193 -8.68 10.15 -10.59
CA ASN A 193 -9.51 8.94 -10.52
C ASN A 193 -8.78 7.80 -9.81
N LEU A 194 -7.49 7.63 -10.06
CA LEU A 194 -6.68 6.62 -9.36
C LEU A 194 -6.56 6.94 -7.86
N VAL A 195 -6.28 8.20 -7.50
CA VAL A 195 -6.24 8.64 -6.10
C VAL A 195 -7.57 8.35 -5.41
N SER A 196 -8.70 8.71 -6.00
CA SER A 196 -10.01 8.49 -5.39
C SER A 196 -10.35 7.02 -5.19
N GLN A 197 -9.85 6.13 -6.04
CA GLN A 197 -10.03 4.67 -5.89
C GLN A 197 -9.07 4.05 -4.88
N MET A 198 -7.83 4.53 -4.82
CA MET A 198 -6.84 4.04 -3.87
C MET A 198 -7.13 4.51 -2.43
N TRP A 199 -7.60 5.76 -2.29
CA TRP A 199 -7.93 6.39 -1.01
C TRP A 199 -9.34 6.99 -1.01
N PRO A 200 -10.39 6.17 -1.00
CA PRO A 200 -11.79 6.64 -1.10
C PRO A 200 -12.23 7.50 0.09
N GLU A 201 -11.53 7.43 1.21
CA GLU A 201 -11.79 8.24 2.41
C GLU A 201 -11.15 9.64 2.33
N GLY A 202 -10.57 9.96 1.18
CA GLY A 202 -9.89 11.22 0.90
C GLY A 202 -8.37 11.11 0.99
N HIS A 203 -7.69 11.78 0.07
CA HIS A 203 -6.25 11.97 0.08
C HIS A 203 -5.97 13.47 0.08
N HIS A 204 -5.31 13.95 1.14
CA HIS A 204 -4.98 15.38 1.29
C HIS A 204 -3.56 15.68 0.79
N GLY A 205 -3.20 15.18 -0.40
CA GLY A 205 -1.87 15.33 -0.96
C GLY A 205 -1.85 15.58 -2.47
N ASP A 206 -0.64 15.67 -3.02
CA ASP A 206 -0.42 15.79 -4.46
C ASP A 206 -0.82 14.47 -5.16
N VAL A 207 -1.67 14.55 -6.16
CA VAL A 207 -2.09 13.41 -7.00
C VAL A 207 -0.90 12.66 -7.63
N ARG A 208 0.28 13.28 -7.68
CA ARG A 208 1.52 12.66 -8.15
C ARG A 208 2.03 11.52 -7.28
N VAL A 209 1.48 11.32 -6.09
CA VAL A 209 1.77 10.11 -5.29
C VAL A 209 1.49 8.83 -6.09
N VAL A 210 0.51 8.87 -7.00
CA VAL A 210 0.21 7.75 -7.91
C VAL A 210 1.40 7.40 -8.79
N ASP A 211 2.19 8.38 -9.22
CA ASP A 211 3.33 8.16 -10.12
C ASP A 211 4.38 7.26 -9.47
N VAL A 212 4.59 7.40 -8.15
CA VAL A 212 5.51 6.56 -7.38
C VAL A 212 4.98 5.12 -7.29
N HIS A 213 3.69 4.97 -6.95
CA HIS A 213 3.08 3.64 -6.87
C HIS A 213 3.04 2.93 -8.23
N VAL A 214 2.79 3.66 -9.33
CA VAL A 214 2.90 3.11 -10.69
C VAL A 214 4.31 2.66 -10.98
N SER A 215 5.33 3.45 -10.62
CA SER A 215 6.74 3.08 -10.81
C SER A 215 7.08 1.79 -10.07
N ARG A 216 6.68 1.67 -8.80
CA ARG A 216 6.88 0.47 -7.99
C ARG A 216 6.12 -0.74 -8.54
N LEU A 217 4.87 -0.56 -8.96
CA LEU A 217 4.07 -1.63 -9.55
C LEU A 217 4.71 -2.14 -10.85
N ARG A 218 5.21 -1.23 -11.70
CA ARG A 218 5.93 -1.60 -12.93
C ARG A 218 7.13 -2.50 -12.68
N THR A 219 7.91 -2.26 -11.63
CA THR A 219 9.06 -3.14 -11.31
C THR A 219 8.64 -4.57 -10.98
N LYS A 220 7.36 -4.79 -10.64
CA LYS A 220 6.80 -6.12 -10.35
C LYS A 220 6.11 -6.74 -11.57
N VAL A 221 5.39 -5.92 -12.35
CA VAL A 221 4.57 -6.44 -13.47
C VAL A 221 5.28 -6.45 -14.81
N ASP A 222 6.36 -5.71 -14.99
CA ASP A 222 7.13 -5.71 -16.24
C ASP A 222 8.32 -6.67 -16.12
N ALA A 223 8.38 -7.70 -16.98
CA ALA A 223 9.47 -8.66 -16.99
C ALA A 223 10.78 -8.04 -17.49
N ASP A 224 10.68 -7.14 -18.47
CA ASP A 224 11.80 -6.39 -19.04
C ASP A 224 11.51 -4.88 -18.96
N PRO A 225 12.28 -4.12 -18.18
CA PRO A 225 12.13 -2.67 -18.09
C PRO A 225 12.36 -1.94 -19.43
N ALA A 226 13.05 -2.55 -20.38
CA ALA A 226 13.30 -1.99 -21.72
C ALA A 226 12.17 -2.27 -22.70
N ALA A 227 11.32 -3.27 -22.42
CA ALA A 227 10.16 -3.58 -23.24
C ALA A 227 8.99 -2.64 -22.94
N ARG A 228 8.02 -2.61 -23.86
CA ARG A 228 6.75 -1.91 -23.58
C ARG A 228 6.00 -2.65 -22.47
N GLY A 229 5.92 -2.06 -21.30
CA GLY A 229 5.22 -2.63 -20.15
C GLY A 229 3.70 -2.72 -20.34
N VAL A 230 3.05 -3.49 -19.46
CA VAL A 230 1.57 -3.62 -19.45
C VAL A 230 0.87 -2.35 -18.94
N ILE A 231 1.57 -1.47 -18.22
CA ILE A 231 1.04 -0.18 -17.75
C ILE A 231 1.68 0.94 -18.57
N SER A 232 0.91 1.60 -19.42
CA SER A 232 1.33 2.72 -20.26
C SER A 232 1.08 4.07 -19.57
N THR A 233 2.01 5.03 -19.75
CA THR A 233 1.79 6.43 -19.39
C THR A 233 1.14 7.18 -20.56
N VAL A 234 0.00 7.81 -20.33
CA VAL A 234 -0.63 8.72 -21.27
C VAL A 234 -0.31 10.15 -20.81
N ARG A 235 0.64 10.79 -21.52
CA ARG A 235 1.19 12.10 -21.14
C ARG A 235 0.08 13.14 -20.92
N GLY A 236 0.17 13.86 -19.81
CA GLY A 236 -0.78 14.91 -19.42
C GLY A 236 -2.12 14.41 -18.88
N LEU A 237 -2.41 13.09 -18.94
CA LEU A 237 -3.67 12.52 -18.49
C LEU A 237 -3.52 11.57 -17.32
N GLY A 238 -2.76 10.48 -17.47
CA GLY A 238 -2.66 9.46 -16.44
C GLY A 238 -2.06 8.15 -16.95
N TYR A 239 -2.69 7.04 -16.62
CA TYR A 239 -2.20 5.71 -16.89
C TYR A 239 -3.27 4.82 -17.54
N ARG A 240 -2.81 3.81 -18.25
CA ARG A 240 -3.66 2.84 -18.92
C ARG A 240 -3.04 1.45 -18.82
N LEU A 241 -3.87 0.45 -18.53
CA LEU A 241 -3.49 -0.95 -18.61
C LEU A 241 -3.72 -1.45 -20.04
N ASP A 242 -2.67 -1.96 -20.66
CA ASP A 242 -2.67 -2.53 -22.00
C ASP A 242 -2.26 -4.02 -21.92
N PRO A 243 -3.18 -4.96 -21.65
CA PRO A 243 -2.87 -6.39 -21.61
C PRO A 243 -2.30 -6.86 -22.96
N ARG A 244 -1.43 -7.87 -22.98
CA ARG A 244 -0.76 -8.38 -24.20
C ARG A 244 -0.53 -9.89 -24.15
#